data_fcde444b964a2e1a9a6b1143fed4be2c
#
_entry.id   fcde444b964a2e1a9a6b1143fed4be2c
#
_cell.length_a   1.000
_cell.length_b   1.000
_cell.length_c   1.000
_cell.angle_alpha   90.00
_cell.angle_beta   90.00
_cell.angle_gamma   90.00
#
_symmetry.space_group_name_H-M   'P 1'
#
loop_
_entity.id
_entity.type
_entity.pdbx_description
1 polymer ?
#
loop_
_entity_poly.entity_id
_entity_poly.type
_entity_poly.pdbx_seq_one_letter_code
_entity_poly.pdbx_strand_id
1 'polypeptide(L)'
;MRKSFYIFIFVLPLLLSSCSVSFNEFTRYTKDEDDYTYIEGNGYYKPNSYTLDYQEIIQDWPYNNKEKQIAIPSTGEQNLLVIPVDFNNKPCSALKFGCDVIRTQISNAFFGTDNKNTYQSVASYYNSSSFGKLHLHGKVADWYTSPYEIEQIRNNRDLVDEIVKNAINDYKSKNKDINKFDTNKDGYIDGVAIIYAHEYENKNSSFWAYESSLSLMNANVEDPQPRSYLWASYEYMNANSEMDKVDAHTYIHEAGHLFGLSDYYSRDDSQTFRPLGGMDMMDYNLGDNNVFSKMLLKWTRPYVVTGSSEITINASYINGECILVPAGEWNGSAMDEYLLIELYSPHGLNKIDSKLKYNDGVDEFSLMSKAGIKMYHVDARVAYYMTFNSSPFIGYLGDEGLEEKLELYDKAGQRYYRKIDHSNTLIESRNGIPLIEVIDRHGQDYLKVGNLYNNDSLLVKGDRLIAFNFNNGNELEYEVLIKEVKSNKATIQFIKKSNNSI
;
A
#
# COMPACT_ATOMS: atom_id res chain seq x y z
N MET A 1 26.73 -3.78 80.55
CA MET A 1 25.42 -3.28 79.96
C MET A 1 25.61 -3.11 78.51
N ARG A 2 25.16 -4.08 77.71
CA ARG A 2 25.13 -4.01 76.23
C ARG A 2 23.74 -3.56 75.82
N LYS A 3 23.65 -2.40 75.15
CA LYS A 3 22.41 -1.92 74.53
C LYS A 3 22.34 -2.48 73.11
N SER A 4 21.36 -3.36 72.88
CA SER A 4 21.02 -3.83 71.54
C SER A 4 20.16 -2.77 70.84
N PHE A 5 20.65 -2.30 69.70
CA PHE A 5 19.86 -1.47 68.79
C PHE A 5 19.09 -2.38 67.81
N TYR A 6 17.76 -2.38 67.88
CA TYR A 6 16.92 -2.98 66.86
C TYR A 6 16.68 -1.96 65.76
N ILE A 7 17.20 -2.27 64.57
CA ILE A 7 16.88 -1.50 63.33
C ILE A 7 15.57 -2.10 62.81
N PHE A 8 14.50 -1.35 62.88
CA PHE A 8 13.26 -1.64 62.15
C PHE A 8 13.46 -1.24 60.71
N ILE A 9 13.63 -2.22 59.83
CA ILE A 9 13.54 -2.02 58.37
C ILE A 9 12.04 -1.95 58.02
N PHE A 10 11.54 -0.76 57.77
CA PHE A 10 10.25 -0.58 57.10
C PHE A 10 10.40 -1.00 55.66
N VAL A 11 9.95 -2.19 55.33
CA VAL A 11 9.71 -2.59 53.93
C VAL A 11 8.44 -1.89 53.51
N LEU A 12 8.60 -0.78 52.82
CA LEU A 12 7.49 -0.12 52.10
C LEU A 12 7.13 -1.03 50.90
N PRO A 13 5.93 -1.59 50.82
CA PRO A 13 5.52 -2.26 49.60
C PRO A 13 5.42 -1.20 48.53
N LEU A 14 6.38 -1.19 47.60
CA LEU A 14 6.20 -0.55 46.29
C LEU A 14 4.99 -1.23 45.62
N LEU A 15 3.85 -0.64 45.77
CA LEU A 15 2.73 -0.84 44.86
C LEU A 15 3.24 -0.41 43.48
N LEU A 16 3.81 -1.36 42.78
CA LEU A 16 3.86 -1.30 41.33
C LEU A 16 2.39 -1.27 40.88
N SER A 17 1.80 -0.06 40.82
CA SER A 17 0.69 0.15 39.92
C SER A 17 1.26 -0.17 38.55
N SER A 18 1.07 -1.41 38.11
CA SER A 18 1.08 -1.72 36.72
C SER A 18 0.05 -0.74 36.12
N CYS A 19 0.52 0.34 35.50
CA CYS A 19 -0.24 0.94 34.44
C CYS A 19 -0.44 -0.17 33.42
N SER A 20 -1.51 -0.93 33.61
CA SER A 20 -2.14 -1.58 32.49
C SER A 20 -2.55 -0.41 31.60
N VAL A 21 -1.71 -0.07 30.63
CA VAL A 21 -2.17 0.61 29.44
C VAL A 21 -3.26 -0.33 28.93
N SER A 22 -4.51 0.00 29.21
CA SER A 22 -5.65 -0.58 28.54
C SER A 22 -5.41 -0.14 27.10
N PHE A 23 -4.73 -1.00 26.33
CA PHE A 23 -4.88 -0.95 24.90
C PHE A 23 -6.39 -0.97 24.71
N ASN A 24 -6.96 0.11 24.18
CA ASN A 24 -8.33 0.06 23.72
C ASN A 24 -8.40 -1.23 22.95
N GLU A 25 -9.18 -2.17 23.45
CA GLU A 25 -9.40 -3.42 22.76
C GLU A 25 -9.75 -2.98 21.35
N PHE A 26 -8.87 -3.22 20.41
CA PHE A 26 -9.27 -3.22 19.00
C PHE A 26 -10.46 -4.15 19.03
N THR A 27 -11.63 -3.57 18.90
CA THR A 27 -12.85 -4.30 19.08
C THR A 27 -12.74 -5.51 18.19
N ARG A 28 -12.50 -6.68 18.79
CA ARG A 28 -12.63 -7.92 18.07
C ARG A 28 -14.04 -7.82 17.57
N TYR A 29 -14.20 -7.59 16.27
CA TYR A 29 -15.53 -7.54 15.73
C TYR A 29 -16.13 -8.89 16.01
N THR A 30 -16.83 -8.95 17.12
CA THR A 30 -17.81 -9.99 17.34
C THR A 30 -18.71 -9.86 16.13
N LYS A 31 -18.79 -10.91 15.32
CA LYS A 31 -19.66 -11.01 14.15
C LYS A 31 -21.05 -10.49 14.58
N ASP A 32 -21.29 -9.20 14.37
CA ASP A 32 -22.65 -8.70 14.36
C ASP A 32 -23.23 -9.23 13.06
N GLU A 33 -24.27 -10.04 13.15
CA GLU A 33 -24.90 -10.67 11.98
C GLU A 33 -25.31 -9.62 10.93
N ASP A 34 -25.52 -8.38 11.34
CA ASP A 34 -25.84 -7.25 10.48
C ASP A 34 -24.68 -6.76 9.58
N ASP A 35 -23.43 -7.06 9.94
CA ASP A 35 -22.24 -6.65 9.15
C ASP A 35 -21.92 -7.59 7.98
N TYR A 36 -22.60 -8.75 7.92
CA TYR A 36 -22.33 -9.78 6.92
C TYR A 36 -23.59 -10.24 6.21
N THR A 37 -23.55 -10.33 4.90
CA THR A 37 -24.56 -11.06 4.13
C THR A 37 -24.24 -12.54 4.18
N TYR A 38 -24.91 -13.26 5.07
CA TYR A 38 -24.82 -14.70 5.15
C TYR A 38 -25.55 -15.31 3.96
N ILE A 39 -24.87 -16.14 3.18
CA ILE A 39 -25.49 -16.94 2.14
C ILE A 39 -25.66 -18.34 2.74
N GLU A 40 -26.83 -18.59 3.29
CA GLU A 40 -27.16 -19.78 4.06
C GLU A 40 -26.86 -21.05 3.23
N GLY A 41 -26.09 -21.96 3.80
CA GLY A 41 -25.74 -23.26 3.18
C GLY A 41 -24.59 -23.23 2.16
N ASN A 42 -23.95 -22.09 1.89
CA ASN A 42 -22.93 -21.98 0.84
C ASN A 42 -21.47 -22.04 1.32
N GLY A 43 -21.21 -22.06 2.64
CA GLY A 43 -19.84 -22.14 3.18
C GLY A 43 -18.98 -20.90 2.94
N TYR A 44 -19.59 -19.76 2.68
CA TYR A 44 -18.93 -18.46 2.58
C TYR A 44 -19.88 -17.32 2.94
N TYR A 45 -19.30 -16.17 3.24
CA TYR A 45 -20.05 -14.92 3.43
C TYR A 45 -19.33 -13.74 2.76
N LYS A 46 -20.05 -12.65 2.55
CA LYS A 46 -19.49 -11.38 2.08
C LYS A 46 -19.73 -10.31 3.12
N PRO A 47 -18.70 -9.65 3.66
CA PRO A 47 -18.88 -8.58 4.63
C PRO A 47 -19.66 -7.40 4.02
N ASN A 48 -20.65 -6.86 4.74
CA ASN A 48 -21.42 -5.70 4.33
C ASN A 48 -20.67 -4.40 4.56
N SER A 49 -19.85 -4.35 5.62
CA SER A 49 -18.99 -3.22 5.95
C SER A 49 -17.55 -3.69 6.18
N TYR A 50 -16.58 -2.80 6.00
CA TYR A 50 -15.25 -2.99 6.57
C TYR A 50 -15.31 -2.60 8.03
N THR A 51 -15.00 -3.55 8.85
CA THR A 51 -15.07 -3.39 10.29
C THR A 51 -13.81 -2.77 10.89
N LEU A 52 -12.70 -2.78 10.16
CA LEU A 52 -11.49 -2.07 10.56
C LEU A 52 -11.11 -1.07 9.49
N ASP A 53 -11.16 0.21 9.87
CA ASP A 53 -10.57 1.27 9.08
C ASP A 53 -9.06 1.18 9.23
N TYR A 54 -8.36 1.03 8.11
CA TYR A 54 -6.90 1.10 8.08
C TYR A 54 -6.41 2.42 8.67
N GLN A 55 -7.11 3.52 8.44
CA GLN A 55 -6.81 4.82 9.03
C GLN A 55 -6.99 4.80 10.55
N GLU A 56 -8.01 4.15 11.07
CA GLU A 56 -8.22 4.00 12.52
C GLU A 56 -7.11 3.17 13.15
N ILE A 57 -6.71 2.06 12.53
CA ILE A 57 -5.60 1.23 13.01
C ILE A 57 -4.31 2.04 13.13
N ILE A 58 -4.03 2.92 12.17
CA ILE A 58 -2.83 3.76 12.19
C ILE A 58 -2.98 4.93 13.17
N GLN A 59 -4.17 5.51 13.31
CA GLN A 59 -4.43 6.64 14.21
C GLN A 59 -4.42 6.22 15.69
N ASP A 60 -4.96 5.05 16.00
CA ASP A 60 -5.00 4.51 17.36
C ASP A 60 -3.68 3.85 17.80
N TRP A 61 -2.69 3.91 16.95
CA TRP A 61 -1.37 3.37 17.23
C TRP A 61 -0.71 4.17 18.37
N PRO A 62 -0.37 3.56 19.53
CA PRO A 62 0.08 4.30 20.72
C PRO A 62 1.43 5.01 20.53
N TYR A 63 2.14 4.67 19.50
CA TYR A 63 3.38 5.31 19.03
C TYR A 63 3.16 5.93 17.69
N ASN A 64 2.07 6.64 17.62
CA ASN A 64 1.69 7.41 16.47
C ASN A 64 2.95 8.11 15.90
N ASN A 65 3.66 7.40 15.02
CA ASN A 65 4.55 8.05 14.08
C ASN A 65 3.61 8.85 13.18
N LYS A 66 3.22 10.03 13.71
CA LYS A 66 2.37 10.97 12.99
C LYS A 66 2.94 11.30 11.62
N GLU A 67 4.20 10.92 11.38
CA GLU A 67 4.95 11.10 10.15
C GLU A 67 4.44 10.23 8.98
N LYS A 68 3.66 9.17 9.25
CA LYS A 68 3.21 8.22 8.23
C LYS A 68 1.69 8.00 8.19
N GLN A 69 0.93 9.00 8.54
CA GLN A 69 -0.51 8.93 8.36
C GLN A 69 -0.85 8.95 6.86
N ILE A 70 -1.93 8.28 6.49
CA ILE A 70 -2.51 8.39 5.16
C ILE A 70 -2.80 9.86 4.89
N ALA A 71 -2.22 10.37 3.82
CA ALA A 71 -2.33 11.78 3.51
C ALA A 71 -3.69 12.08 2.88
N ILE A 72 -4.10 11.29 1.88
CA ILE A 72 -5.34 11.50 1.12
C ILE A 72 -6.34 10.42 1.50
N PRO A 73 -7.57 10.76 1.92
CA PRO A 73 -8.63 9.77 2.10
C PRO A 73 -8.90 8.97 0.81
N SER A 74 -9.10 7.67 0.93
CA SER A 74 -9.19 6.75 -0.21
C SER A 74 -10.55 6.72 -0.90
N THR A 75 -11.53 7.49 -0.42
CA THR A 75 -12.90 7.50 -0.95
C THR A 75 -13.48 8.90 -0.97
N GLY A 76 -14.53 9.11 -1.79
CA GLY A 76 -15.22 10.40 -1.93
C GLY A 76 -14.51 11.39 -2.84
N GLU A 77 -14.85 12.64 -2.70
CA GLU A 77 -14.27 13.76 -3.46
C GLU A 77 -13.00 14.24 -2.74
N GLN A 78 -11.85 14.09 -3.37
CA GLN A 78 -10.56 14.45 -2.80
C GLN A 78 -9.82 15.45 -3.68
N ASN A 79 -8.94 16.27 -3.10
CA ASN A 79 -8.20 17.29 -3.82
C ASN A 79 -6.70 17.11 -3.65
N LEU A 80 -5.95 17.18 -4.75
CA LEU A 80 -4.49 17.13 -4.80
C LEU A 80 -3.95 18.45 -5.33
N LEU A 81 -3.04 19.08 -4.58
CA LEU A 81 -2.30 20.24 -5.03
C LEU A 81 -1.04 19.81 -5.77
N VAL A 82 -0.88 20.25 -7.01
CA VAL A 82 0.32 19.97 -7.81
C VAL A 82 1.09 21.26 -8.01
N ILE A 83 2.35 21.32 -7.56
CA ILE A 83 3.20 22.50 -7.68
C ILE A 83 4.42 22.16 -8.55
N PRO A 84 4.53 22.72 -9.75
CA PRO A 84 5.76 22.63 -10.52
C PRO A 84 6.85 23.51 -9.89
N VAL A 85 8.07 22.95 -9.78
CA VAL A 85 9.22 23.61 -9.16
C VAL A 85 10.38 23.66 -10.13
N ASP A 86 10.93 24.85 -10.36
CA ASP A 86 12.20 25.01 -11.05
C ASP A 86 13.30 25.56 -10.12
N PHE A 87 14.51 25.68 -10.63
CA PHE A 87 15.67 26.02 -9.83
C PHE A 87 16.38 27.25 -10.39
N ASN A 88 17.04 27.99 -9.52
CA ASN A 88 17.71 29.22 -9.89
C ASN A 88 18.67 29.07 -11.07
N ASN A 89 19.42 27.97 -11.11
CA ASN A 89 20.34 27.66 -12.23
C ASN A 89 19.73 26.76 -13.31
N LYS A 90 18.49 26.33 -13.16
CA LYS A 90 17.74 25.54 -14.16
C LYS A 90 16.26 25.97 -14.19
N PRO A 91 15.96 27.17 -14.74
CA PRO A 91 14.59 27.66 -14.81
C PRO A 91 13.77 26.87 -15.84
N CYS A 92 12.47 26.78 -15.66
CA CYS A 92 11.56 26.08 -16.58
C CYS A 92 11.63 26.62 -18.01
N SER A 93 12.02 27.87 -18.21
CA SER A 93 12.24 28.45 -19.53
C SER A 93 13.40 27.83 -20.31
N ALA A 94 14.32 27.14 -19.61
CA ALA A 94 15.43 26.43 -20.23
C ALA A 94 15.04 24.98 -20.64
N LEU A 95 13.85 24.49 -20.24
CA LEU A 95 13.36 23.20 -20.67
C LEU A 95 12.98 23.23 -22.15
N LYS A 96 13.11 22.08 -22.83
CA LYS A 96 12.88 21.92 -24.27
C LYS A 96 11.56 22.53 -24.75
N PHE A 97 10.50 22.46 -23.97
CA PHE A 97 9.17 22.92 -24.34
C PHE A 97 8.73 24.19 -23.60
N GLY A 98 9.54 24.71 -22.68
CA GLY A 98 9.24 25.90 -21.88
C GLY A 98 8.16 25.70 -20.80
N CYS A 99 7.99 26.70 -19.96
CA CYS A 99 7.18 26.63 -18.73
C CYS A 99 5.72 26.25 -18.97
N ASP A 100 5.05 26.91 -19.92
CA ASP A 100 3.59 26.74 -20.14
C ASP A 100 3.23 25.36 -20.71
N VAL A 101 4.07 24.86 -21.63
CA VAL A 101 3.83 23.54 -22.24
C VAL A 101 4.05 22.44 -21.19
N ILE A 102 5.15 22.51 -20.42
CA ILE A 102 5.42 21.52 -19.37
C ILE A 102 4.35 21.58 -18.30
N ARG A 103 3.90 22.75 -17.87
CA ARG A 103 2.80 22.86 -16.90
C ARG A 103 1.51 22.28 -17.42
N THR A 104 1.21 22.41 -18.72
CA THR A 104 0.06 21.78 -19.36
C THR A 104 0.22 20.26 -19.39
N GLN A 105 1.42 19.75 -19.67
CA GLN A 105 1.71 18.31 -19.62
C GLN A 105 1.54 17.76 -18.20
N ILE A 106 2.03 18.45 -17.18
CA ILE A 106 1.79 18.10 -15.77
C ILE A 106 0.27 18.03 -15.49
N SER A 107 -0.50 19.03 -15.95
CA SER A 107 -1.96 19.01 -15.79
C SER A 107 -2.60 17.80 -16.48
N ASN A 108 -2.10 17.41 -17.64
CA ASN A 108 -2.58 16.22 -18.34
C ASN A 108 -2.20 14.93 -17.59
N ALA A 109 -0.98 14.84 -17.05
CA ALA A 109 -0.54 13.66 -16.29
C ALA A 109 -1.38 13.45 -15.02
N PHE A 110 -1.76 14.53 -14.34
CA PHE A 110 -2.52 14.40 -13.09
C PHE A 110 -4.04 14.37 -13.29
N PHE A 111 -4.58 15.18 -14.19
CA PHE A 111 -6.03 15.43 -14.30
C PHE A 111 -6.55 15.36 -15.74
N GLY A 112 -5.71 14.98 -16.70
CA GLY A 112 -6.10 14.91 -18.09
C GLY A 112 -7.05 13.75 -18.41
N THR A 113 -7.71 13.87 -19.54
CA THR A 113 -8.56 12.80 -20.10
C THR A 113 -7.71 11.76 -20.84
N ASP A 114 -8.24 10.57 -21.09
CA ASP A 114 -7.55 9.43 -21.69
C ASP A 114 -6.86 9.73 -23.04
N ASN A 115 -7.36 10.70 -23.81
CA ASN A 115 -6.76 11.09 -25.09
C ASN A 115 -5.48 11.94 -24.94
N LYS A 116 -5.12 12.37 -23.73
CA LYS A 116 -3.93 13.14 -23.40
C LYS A 116 -2.82 12.32 -22.75
N ASN A 117 -3.14 11.10 -22.37
CA ASN A 117 -2.21 10.17 -21.73
C ASN A 117 -2.03 8.92 -22.60
N THR A 118 -0.84 8.30 -22.52
CA THR A 118 -0.56 7.01 -23.17
C THR A 118 -1.27 5.87 -22.45
N TYR A 119 -1.49 6.02 -21.15
CA TYR A 119 -2.18 5.08 -20.28
C TYR A 119 -3.37 5.77 -19.58
N GLN A 120 -3.20 6.34 -18.41
CA GLN A 120 -4.18 7.04 -17.59
C GLN A 120 -3.57 8.33 -17.03
N SER A 121 -4.38 9.29 -16.59
CA SER A 121 -3.93 10.30 -15.64
C SER A 121 -4.03 9.75 -14.22
N VAL A 122 -3.37 10.39 -13.24
CA VAL A 122 -3.49 10.02 -11.82
C VAL A 122 -4.96 9.97 -11.41
N ALA A 123 -5.73 11.02 -11.71
CA ALA A 123 -7.15 11.09 -11.36
C ALA A 123 -7.99 10.00 -12.05
N SER A 124 -7.82 9.77 -13.35
CA SER A 124 -8.60 8.76 -14.07
C SER A 124 -8.24 7.34 -13.66
N TYR A 125 -6.97 7.08 -13.32
CA TYR A 125 -6.54 5.81 -12.81
C TYR A 125 -7.23 5.46 -11.49
N TYR A 126 -7.14 6.36 -10.50
CA TYR A 126 -7.71 6.10 -9.18
C TYR A 126 -9.24 6.06 -9.19
N ASN A 127 -9.89 6.85 -10.03
CA ASN A 127 -11.32 6.73 -10.24
C ASN A 127 -11.71 5.35 -10.81
N SER A 128 -10.96 4.85 -11.80
CA SER A 128 -11.22 3.54 -12.41
C SER A 128 -10.87 2.39 -11.46
N SER A 129 -9.70 2.42 -10.80
CA SER A 129 -9.25 1.38 -9.88
C SER A 129 -10.15 1.24 -8.65
N SER A 130 -10.75 2.35 -8.21
CA SER A 130 -11.70 2.40 -7.09
C SER A 130 -13.15 2.08 -7.48
N PHE A 131 -13.44 1.81 -8.74
CA PHE A 131 -14.80 1.63 -9.25
C PHE A 131 -15.70 2.87 -9.01
N GLY A 132 -15.11 4.07 -9.14
CA GLY A 132 -15.79 5.33 -8.90
C GLY A 132 -16.03 5.67 -7.43
N LYS A 133 -15.38 5.00 -6.49
CA LYS A 133 -15.48 5.34 -5.06
C LYS A 133 -14.59 6.51 -4.67
N LEU A 134 -13.53 6.76 -5.42
CA LEU A 134 -12.62 7.89 -5.26
C LEU A 134 -12.67 8.78 -6.50
N HIS A 135 -12.96 10.05 -6.28
CA HIS A 135 -12.87 11.07 -7.29
C HIS A 135 -11.79 12.07 -6.90
N LEU A 136 -10.65 11.99 -7.58
CA LEU A 136 -9.53 12.86 -7.32
C LEU A 136 -9.59 14.08 -8.25
N HIS A 137 -9.71 15.25 -7.66
CA HIS A 137 -9.63 16.54 -8.32
C HIS A 137 -8.33 17.25 -7.95
N GLY A 138 -8.08 18.37 -8.58
CA GLY A 138 -6.91 19.14 -8.18
C GLY A 138 -6.61 20.34 -9.03
N LYS A 139 -5.50 20.93 -8.73
CA LYS A 139 -5.02 22.14 -9.40
C LYS A 139 -3.50 22.05 -9.58
N VAL A 140 -3.04 22.42 -10.78
CA VAL A 140 -1.62 22.68 -11.03
C VAL A 140 -1.36 24.17 -10.80
N ALA A 141 -0.54 24.47 -9.81
CA ALA A 141 -0.14 25.82 -9.46
C ALA A 141 0.73 26.47 -10.53
N ASP A 142 1.01 27.75 -10.38
CA ASP A 142 2.08 28.41 -11.12
C ASP A 142 3.45 27.88 -10.65
N TRP A 143 4.46 28.04 -11.49
CA TRP A 143 5.82 27.64 -11.16
C TRP A 143 6.32 28.36 -9.89
N TYR A 144 6.92 27.59 -9.00
CA TYR A 144 7.71 28.08 -7.89
C TYR A 144 9.19 27.94 -8.25
N THR A 145 9.95 29.03 -8.20
CA THR A 145 11.40 28.98 -8.42
C THR A 145 12.11 28.85 -7.08
N SER A 146 12.76 27.70 -6.88
CA SER A 146 13.62 27.47 -5.71
C SER A 146 14.85 28.38 -5.75
N PRO A 147 15.23 29.01 -4.63
CA PRO A 147 16.45 29.78 -4.55
C PRO A 147 17.73 28.93 -4.60
N TYR A 148 17.60 27.61 -4.44
CA TYR A 148 18.71 26.66 -4.44
C TYR A 148 19.06 26.19 -5.84
N GLU A 149 20.33 25.90 -6.03
CA GLU A 149 20.85 25.29 -7.25
C GLU A 149 20.82 23.78 -7.17
N ILE A 150 20.81 23.10 -8.32
CA ILE A 150 20.75 21.63 -8.44
C ILE A 150 21.81 20.94 -7.57
N GLU A 151 23.05 21.46 -7.61
CA GLU A 151 24.19 20.87 -6.90
C GLU A 151 24.04 20.91 -5.38
N GLN A 152 23.31 21.89 -4.84
CA GLN A 152 23.05 22.02 -3.40
C GLN A 152 22.02 20.98 -2.94
N ILE A 153 21.07 20.63 -3.81
CA ILE A 153 19.94 19.75 -3.50
C ILE A 153 20.33 18.26 -3.68
N ARG A 154 21.19 17.95 -4.62
CA ARG A 154 21.52 16.59 -5.10
C ARG A 154 21.87 15.69 -3.93
N ASN A 155 21.89 15.42 -2.99
CA ASN A 155 22.09 14.53 -1.85
C ASN A 155 21.70 15.21 -0.51
N ASN A 156 20.77 16.15 -0.58
CA ASN A 156 20.34 16.89 0.58
C ASN A 156 18.79 16.94 0.64
N ARG A 157 18.19 15.95 1.28
CA ARG A 157 16.73 15.85 1.44
C ARG A 157 16.16 16.94 2.35
N ASP A 158 16.94 17.46 3.30
CA ASP A 158 16.49 18.57 4.16
C ASP A 158 16.20 19.83 3.33
N LEU A 159 16.98 20.08 2.27
CA LEU A 159 16.70 21.17 1.34
C LEU A 159 15.46 20.88 0.48
N VAL A 160 15.19 19.64 0.14
CA VAL A 160 13.93 19.28 -0.55
C VAL A 160 12.74 19.63 0.35
N ASP A 161 12.75 19.23 1.61
CA ASP A 161 11.71 19.57 2.58
C ASP A 161 11.51 21.08 2.71
N GLU A 162 12.60 21.85 2.72
CA GLU A 162 12.53 23.31 2.74
C GLU A 162 11.91 23.87 1.45
N ILE A 163 12.29 23.36 0.28
CA ILE A 163 11.70 23.75 -1.00
C ILE A 163 10.20 23.49 -1.01
N VAL A 164 9.78 22.31 -0.55
CA VAL A 164 8.35 21.93 -0.48
C VAL A 164 7.58 22.90 0.41
N LYS A 165 8.09 23.18 1.63
CA LYS A 165 7.47 24.16 2.54
C LYS A 165 7.37 25.56 1.90
N ASN A 166 8.43 26.01 1.26
CA ASN A 166 8.47 27.32 0.63
C ASN A 166 7.55 27.42 -0.59
N ALA A 167 7.46 26.37 -1.42
CA ALA A 167 6.54 26.32 -2.55
C ALA A 167 5.07 26.35 -2.12
N ILE A 168 4.72 25.66 -1.03
CA ILE A 168 3.37 25.72 -0.45
C ILE A 168 3.06 27.08 0.14
N ASN A 169 4.01 27.72 0.83
CA ASN A 169 3.86 29.07 1.37
C ASN A 169 3.71 30.11 0.25
N ASP A 170 4.46 29.96 -0.83
CA ASP A 170 4.31 30.80 -2.03
C ASP A 170 2.90 30.64 -2.62
N TYR A 171 2.43 29.40 -2.76
CA TYR A 171 1.05 29.13 -3.21
C TYR A 171 0.02 29.81 -2.30
N LYS A 172 0.12 29.67 -0.99
CA LYS A 172 -0.79 30.29 0.00
C LYS A 172 -0.79 31.82 -0.11
N SER A 173 0.36 32.43 -0.39
CA SER A 173 0.48 33.89 -0.53
C SER A 173 -0.30 34.43 -1.73
N LYS A 174 -0.39 33.64 -2.80
CA LYS A 174 -1.02 34.00 -4.08
C LYS A 174 -2.46 33.53 -4.19
N ASN A 175 -2.87 32.52 -3.42
CA ASN A 175 -4.17 31.87 -3.53
C ASN A 175 -4.88 31.80 -2.17
N LYS A 176 -6.22 31.90 -2.17
CA LYS A 176 -7.07 31.84 -0.96
C LYS A 176 -7.87 30.53 -0.87
N ASP A 177 -7.46 29.49 -1.59
CA ASP A 177 -8.21 28.26 -1.73
C ASP A 177 -7.50 27.04 -1.10
N ILE A 178 -6.50 27.26 -0.24
CA ILE A 178 -5.71 26.18 0.37
C ILE A 178 -6.58 25.18 1.17
N ASN A 179 -7.66 25.67 1.81
CA ASN A 179 -8.56 24.83 2.60
C ASN A 179 -9.32 23.78 1.76
N LYS A 180 -9.30 23.87 0.42
CA LYS A 180 -9.85 22.82 -0.45
C LYS A 180 -9.01 21.56 -0.43
N PHE A 181 -7.76 21.64 -0.03
CA PHE A 181 -6.80 20.55 0.01
C PHE A 181 -6.66 19.93 1.40
N ASP A 182 -7.52 20.30 2.34
CA ASP A 182 -7.76 19.68 3.64
C ASP A 182 -9.22 19.19 3.65
N THR A 183 -9.48 18.07 2.99
CA THR A 183 -10.83 17.57 2.75
C THR A 183 -11.44 16.92 3.99
N ASN A 184 -10.61 16.31 4.83
CA ASN A 184 -11.00 15.71 6.10
C ASN A 184 -11.04 16.70 7.27
N LYS A 185 -10.54 17.94 7.07
CA LYS A 185 -10.49 19.03 8.04
C LYS A 185 -9.69 18.70 9.31
N ASP A 186 -8.58 17.99 9.13
CA ASP A 186 -7.67 17.68 10.23
C ASP A 186 -6.59 18.77 10.46
N GLY A 187 -6.61 19.82 9.63
CA GLY A 187 -5.70 20.96 9.69
C GLY A 187 -4.38 20.73 8.96
N TYR A 188 -4.32 19.68 8.14
CA TYR A 188 -3.20 19.41 7.24
C TYR A 188 -3.67 19.39 5.79
N ILE A 189 -2.77 19.72 4.87
CA ILE A 189 -3.00 19.51 3.45
C ILE A 189 -2.92 17.99 3.19
N ASP A 190 -3.97 17.40 2.64
CA ASP A 190 -4.09 15.95 2.43
C ASP A 190 -2.95 15.37 1.59
N GLY A 191 -2.53 16.09 0.54
CA GLY A 191 -1.39 15.67 -0.26
C GLY A 191 -0.94 16.75 -1.23
N VAL A 192 0.37 16.78 -1.48
CA VAL A 192 1.00 17.68 -2.44
C VAL A 192 1.86 16.89 -3.39
N ALA A 193 1.76 17.21 -4.68
CA ALA A 193 2.69 16.70 -5.69
C ALA A 193 3.64 17.83 -6.12
N ILE A 194 4.92 17.60 -5.94
CA ILE A 194 5.98 18.50 -6.40
C ILE A 194 6.62 17.90 -7.65
N ILE A 195 6.51 18.60 -8.78
CA ILE A 195 7.07 18.17 -10.05
C ILE A 195 8.23 19.09 -10.41
N TYR A 196 9.45 18.58 -10.26
CA TYR A 196 10.64 19.39 -10.44
C TYR A 196 11.17 19.41 -11.89
N ALA A 197 11.73 20.53 -12.28
CA ALA A 197 12.27 20.82 -13.63
C ALA A 197 13.72 20.34 -13.80
N HIS A 198 14.01 19.11 -13.42
CA HIS A 198 15.31 18.46 -13.60
C HIS A 198 15.11 17.01 -14.03
N GLU A 199 16.08 16.45 -14.73
CA GLU A 199 16.13 15.05 -15.07
C GLU A 199 16.15 14.21 -13.79
N TYR A 200 15.50 13.02 -13.80
CA TYR A 200 15.67 12.10 -12.69
C TYR A 200 17.09 11.51 -12.70
N GLU A 201 17.61 11.24 -11.52
CA GLU A 201 18.92 10.63 -11.32
C GLU A 201 18.75 9.20 -10.77
N ASN A 202 19.76 8.65 -10.14
CA ASN A 202 19.66 7.34 -9.50
C ASN A 202 18.96 7.42 -8.12
N LYS A 203 18.50 6.30 -7.60
CA LYS A 203 17.77 6.18 -6.34
C LYS A 203 18.47 6.74 -5.08
N ASN A 204 19.79 6.98 -5.15
CA ASN A 204 20.55 7.56 -4.04
C ASN A 204 20.58 9.08 -4.07
N SER A 205 20.11 9.69 -5.16
CA SER A 205 19.99 11.13 -5.29
C SER A 205 18.68 11.65 -4.73
N SER A 206 18.65 12.93 -4.34
CA SER A 206 17.40 13.64 -4.05
C SER A 206 16.53 13.84 -5.28
N PHE A 207 17.09 13.65 -6.50
CA PHE A 207 16.38 13.74 -7.78
C PHE A 207 15.91 12.35 -8.27
N TRP A 208 15.23 11.61 -7.38
CA TRP A 208 14.50 10.39 -7.69
C TRP A 208 13.02 10.61 -7.38
N ALA A 209 12.12 9.75 -7.86
CA ALA A 209 10.71 9.81 -7.46
C ALA A 209 10.55 9.14 -6.09
N TYR A 210 9.81 9.79 -5.19
CA TYR A 210 9.46 9.23 -3.88
C TYR A 210 8.31 10.01 -3.22
N GLU A 211 7.61 9.36 -2.32
CA GLU A 211 6.77 9.99 -1.30
C GLU A 211 7.60 10.23 -0.04
N SER A 212 7.32 11.33 0.64
CA SER A 212 7.91 11.67 1.93
C SER A 212 6.98 12.53 2.78
N SER A 213 7.29 12.61 4.08
CA SER A 213 6.57 13.43 5.04
C SER A 213 7.45 14.51 5.65
N LEU A 214 6.92 15.70 5.75
CA LEU A 214 7.57 16.81 6.43
C LEU A 214 7.48 16.63 7.94
N SER A 215 8.45 17.19 8.69
CA SER A 215 8.35 17.31 10.13
C SER A 215 7.07 18.03 10.51
N LEU A 216 6.31 17.45 11.44
CA LEU A 216 4.97 17.93 11.78
C LEU A 216 4.99 19.35 12.34
N MET A 217 4.19 20.19 11.72
CA MET A 217 3.72 21.45 12.28
C MET A 217 2.42 21.22 13.06
N ASN A 218 2.05 22.15 13.92
CA ASN A 218 0.74 22.07 14.59
C ASN A 218 -0.38 22.19 13.55
N ALA A 219 -1.36 21.28 13.63
CA ALA A 219 -2.54 21.33 12.79
C ALA A 219 -3.29 22.66 12.90
N ASN A 220 -3.75 23.18 11.77
CA ASN A 220 -4.52 24.44 11.74
C ASN A 220 -5.56 24.37 10.62
N VAL A 221 -6.82 24.16 10.98
CA VAL A 221 -7.93 24.03 10.01
C VAL A 221 -8.18 25.33 9.22
N GLU A 222 -7.89 26.49 9.81
CA GLU A 222 -8.04 27.79 9.12
C GLU A 222 -6.87 28.08 8.15
N ASP A 223 -5.72 27.44 8.36
CA ASP A 223 -4.54 27.54 7.51
C ASP A 223 -3.83 26.16 7.47
N PRO A 224 -4.33 25.19 6.73
CA PRO A 224 -3.83 23.81 6.71
C PRO A 224 -2.32 23.75 6.45
N GLN A 225 -1.63 22.93 7.26
CA GLN A 225 -0.19 22.84 7.24
C GLN A 225 0.28 21.74 6.30
N PRO A 226 1.45 21.91 5.64
CA PRO A 226 1.99 20.85 4.79
C PRO A 226 2.41 19.64 5.63
N ARG A 227 2.23 18.43 5.05
CA ARG A 227 2.55 17.17 5.72
C ARG A 227 3.21 16.17 4.78
N SER A 228 2.46 15.52 3.93
CA SER A 228 2.97 14.52 2.99
C SER A 228 3.05 15.08 1.57
N TYR A 229 4.06 14.66 0.84
CA TYR A 229 4.25 15.08 -0.53
C TYR A 229 4.86 13.98 -1.39
N LEU A 230 4.54 13.95 -2.66
CA LEU A 230 5.35 13.24 -3.64
C LEU A 230 6.32 14.23 -4.32
N TRP A 231 7.51 13.75 -4.65
CA TRP A 231 8.57 14.49 -5.32
C TRP A 231 9.01 13.71 -6.54
N ALA A 232 8.81 14.26 -7.75
CA ALA A 232 9.13 13.55 -8.97
C ALA A 232 9.58 14.48 -10.10
N SER A 233 10.42 13.97 -11.00
CA SER A 233 10.87 14.68 -12.19
C SER A 233 9.73 14.85 -13.20
N TYR A 234 9.73 15.99 -13.89
CA TYR A 234 8.87 16.20 -15.07
C TYR A 234 9.17 15.20 -16.20
N GLU A 235 10.36 14.63 -16.24
CA GLU A 235 10.77 13.70 -17.31
C GLU A 235 10.07 12.35 -17.28
N TYR A 236 9.53 11.93 -16.13
CA TYR A 236 8.75 10.71 -16.08
C TYR A 236 7.53 10.75 -17.03
N MET A 237 7.04 11.95 -17.37
CA MET A 237 5.98 12.10 -18.39
C MET A 237 6.41 11.66 -19.78
N ASN A 238 7.70 11.54 -20.03
CA ASN A 238 8.25 11.23 -21.35
C ASN A 238 8.68 9.77 -21.50
N ALA A 239 8.66 8.96 -20.43
CA ALA A 239 9.21 7.60 -20.40
C ALA A 239 8.63 6.70 -21.50
N ASN A 240 7.29 6.73 -21.68
CA ASN A 240 6.59 6.01 -22.74
C ASN A 240 5.66 6.94 -23.52
N SER A 241 6.05 8.22 -23.68
CA SER A 241 5.20 9.20 -24.33
C SER A 241 5.15 8.97 -25.85
N GLU A 242 3.94 8.98 -26.40
CA GLU A 242 3.71 9.19 -27.82
C GLU A 242 3.59 10.70 -28.11
N MET A 243 3.73 11.10 -29.37
CA MET A 243 3.53 12.51 -29.76
C MET A 243 2.21 13.03 -29.15
N ASP A 244 2.28 14.16 -28.45
CA ASP A 244 1.16 14.87 -27.80
C ASP A 244 0.51 14.16 -26.58
N LYS A 245 1.04 13.03 -26.13
CA LYS A 245 0.56 12.33 -24.95
C LYS A 245 1.66 12.21 -23.90
N VAL A 246 1.24 12.16 -22.64
CA VAL A 246 2.15 12.02 -21.49
C VAL A 246 1.96 10.67 -20.82
N ASP A 247 3.01 10.18 -20.20
CA ASP A 247 3.01 9.00 -19.33
C ASP A 247 2.86 9.43 -17.87
N ALA A 248 1.99 8.77 -17.11
CA ALA A 248 1.77 9.09 -15.71
C ALA A 248 2.02 7.91 -14.76
N HIS A 249 2.56 6.77 -15.22
CA HIS A 249 2.74 5.57 -14.39
C HIS A 249 3.48 5.86 -13.08
N THR A 250 4.62 6.57 -13.15
CA THR A 250 5.39 6.92 -11.95
C THR A 250 4.59 7.80 -11.00
N TYR A 251 3.86 8.80 -11.51
CA TYR A 251 3.05 9.67 -10.64
C TYR A 251 1.85 8.95 -10.04
N ILE A 252 1.31 7.94 -10.74
CA ILE A 252 0.25 7.06 -10.22
C ILE A 252 0.80 6.22 -9.06
N HIS A 253 1.99 5.64 -9.23
CA HIS A 253 2.67 4.88 -8.18
C HIS A 253 2.92 5.75 -6.93
N GLU A 254 3.59 6.90 -7.10
CA GLU A 254 3.90 7.79 -5.97
C GLU A 254 2.64 8.33 -5.28
N ALA A 255 1.57 8.58 -6.04
CA ALA A 255 0.28 8.94 -5.45
C ALA A 255 -0.33 7.78 -4.64
N GLY A 256 -0.04 6.52 -4.97
CA GLY A 256 -0.42 5.35 -4.19
C GLY A 256 0.10 5.42 -2.75
N HIS A 257 1.31 5.92 -2.57
CA HIS A 257 1.87 6.14 -1.23
C HIS A 257 1.12 7.22 -0.45
N LEU A 258 0.62 8.28 -1.09
CA LEU A 258 -0.22 9.28 -0.43
C LEU A 258 -1.56 8.70 0.05
N PHE A 259 -2.04 7.61 -0.56
CA PHE A 259 -3.19 6.82 -0.08
C PHE A 259 -2.81 5.76 0.96
N GLY A 260 -1.53 5.63 1.29
CA GLY A 260 -1.01 4.70 2.31
C GLY A 260 -0.61 3.33 1.76
N LEU A 261 -0.55 3.12 0.46
CA LEU A 261 -0.03 1.88 -0.11
C LEU A 261 1.49 1.81 0.03
N SER A 262 2.01 0.61 0.25
CA SER A 262 3.46 0.34 0.30
C SER A 262 3.96 -0.13 -1.06
N ASP A 263 5.27 -0.02 -1.28
CA ASP A 263 5.94 -0.76 -2.35
C ASP A 263 5.77 -2.27 -2.16
N TYR A 264 5.53 -2.98 -3.24
CA TYR A 264 5.46 -4.44 -3.23
C TYR A 264 6.70 -5.13 -3.84
N TYR A 265 7.67 -4.36 -4.28
CA TYR A 265 9.01 -4.85 -4.61
C TYR A 265 9.93 -4.83 -3.39
N SER A 266 11.00 -5.62 -3.42
CA SER A 266 12.04 -5.53 -2.41
C SER A 266 12.92 -4.30 -2.65
N ARG A 267 13.15 -3.50 -1.62
CA ARG A 267 14.11 -2.37 -1.66
C ARG A 267 15.56 -2.84 -1.45
N ASP A 268 15.76 -4.10 -1.11
CA ASP A 268 17.09 -4.70 -0.93
C ASP A 268 17.59 -5.24 -2.27
N ASP A 269 18.54 -4.53 -2.87
CA ASP A 269 19.14 -4.90 -4.15
C ASP A 269 19.92 -6.23 -4.12
N SER A 270 20.26 -6.74 -2.95
CA SER A 270 20.89 -8.04 -2.78
C SER A 270 19.91 -9.20 -2.99
N GLN A 271 18.59 -8.92 -2.92
CA GLN A 271 17.54 -9.91 -3.06
C GLN A 271 17.09 -10.01 -4.52
N THR A 272 17.06 -11.22 -5.03
CA THR A 272 16.51 -11.52 -6.37
C THR A 272 14.99 -11.73 -6.33
N PHE A 273 14.43 -11.99 -5.14
CA PHE A 273 13.02 -12.32 -4.98
C PHE A 273 12.11 -11.17 -5.40
N ARG A 274 11.13 -11.48 -6.23
CA ARG A 274 10.09 -10.56 -6.70
C ARG A 274 8.73 -11.06 -6.20
N PRO A 275 8.27 -10.59 -5.04
CA PRO A 275 7.05 -11.14 -4.40
C PRO A 275 5.79 -11.08 -5.27
N LEU A 276 5.62 -10.04 -6.08
CA LEU A 276 4.53 -9.95 -7.06
C LEU A 276 4.97 -10.19 -8.50
N GLY A 277 6.24 -10.58 -8.71
CA GLY A 277 6.78 -10.88 -10.04
C GLY A 277 6.79 -9.69 -11.00
N GLY A 278 6.83 -8.45 -10.50
CA GLY A 278 6.84 -7.24 -11.31
C GLY A 278 5.48 -6.83 -11.88
N MET A 279 4.36 -7.32 -11.34
CA MET A 279 3.05 -7.24 -12.00
C MET A 279 1.99 -6.50 -11.18
N ASP A 280 2.31 -5.30 -10.69
CA ASP A 280 1.39 -4.42 -9.95
C ASP A 280 1.79 -2.96 -10.09
N MET A 281 0.85 -2.03 -9.88
CA MET A 281 1.14 -0.60 -9.88
C MET A 281 2.12 -0.24 -8.77
N MET A 282 2.02 -0.88 -7.60
CA MET A 282 2.94 -0.64 -6.48
C MET A 282 4.17 -1.56 -6.51
N ASP A 283 4.42 -2.29 -7.62
CA ASP A 283 5.64 -3.05 -7.89
C ASP A 283 6.43 -2.37 -9.03
N TYR A 284 6.09 -2.63 -10.30
CA TYR A 284 6.78 -2.07 -11.46
C TYR A 284 5.97 -1.02 -12.22
N ASN A 285 5.08 -0.32 -11.53
CA ASN A 285 4.23 0.75 -12.09
C ASN A 285 3.34 0.25 -13.25
N LEU A 286 2.83 -0.98 -13.17
CA LEU A 286 2.08 -1.59 -14.26
C LEU A 286 0.68 -2.03 -13.84
N GLY A 287 -0.28 -1.75 -14.70
CA GLY A 287 -1.64 -2.26 -14.61
C GLY A 287 -2.45 -1.69 -13.44
N ASP A 288 -3.45 -2.45 -13.01
CA ASP A 288 -4.33 -2.09 -11.91
C ASP A 288 -3.73 -2.51 -10.57
N ASN A 289 -4.10 -1.83 -9.49
CA ASN A 289 -3.84 -2.29 -8.13
C ASN A 289 -4.42 -3.68 -7.91
N ASN A 290 -3.70 -4.57 -7.23
CA ASN A 290 -4.22 -5.87 -6.82
C ASN A 290 -5.37 -5.72 -5.80
N VAL A 291 -6.11 -6.81 -5.58
CA VAL A 291 -7.29 -6.78 -4.70
C VAL A 291 -6.95 -6.59 -3.23
N PHE A 292 -5.71 -6.86 -2.77
CA PHE A 292 -5.26 -6.52 -1.42
C PHE A 292 -5.17 -5.00 -1.23
N SER A 293 -4.53 -4.28 -2.16
CA SER A 293 -4.53 -2.81 -2.17
C SER A 293 -5.94 -2.25 -2.17
N LYS A 294 -6.82 -2.83 -2.99
CA LYS A 294 -8.22 -2.41 -3.06
C LYS A 294 -9.00 -2.69 -1.77
N MET A 295 -8.66 -3.77 -1.05
CA MET A 295 -9.19 -4.03 0.29
C MET A 295 -8.72 -2.97 1.30
N LEU A 296 -7.42 -2.67 1.35
CA LEU A 296 -6.85 -1.65 2.21
C LEU A 296 -7.50 -0.27 2.00
N LEU A 297 -7.78 0.06 0.75
CA LEU A 297 -8.38 1.33 0.34
C LEU A 297 -9.93 1.32 0.41
N LYS A 298 -10.55 0.27 0.94
CA LYS A 298 -12.01 0.10 1.08
C LYS A 298 -12.77 0.08 -0.28
N TRP A 299 -12.07 -0.25 -1.35
CA TRP A 299 -12.69 -0.30 -2.68
C TRP A 299 -13.36 -1.62 -2.97
N THR A 300 -12.92 -2.71 -2.33
CA THR A 300 -13.51 -4.03 -2.48
C THR A 300 -13.65 -4.77 -1.14
N ARG A 301 -14.47 -5.83 -1.15
CA ARG A 301 -14.67 -6.74 -0.04
C ARG A 301 -14.65 -8.16 -0.56
N PRO A 302 -13.92 -9.08 0.08
CA PRO A 302 -13.85 -10.46 -0.38
C PRO A 302 -15.10 -11.27 -0.04
N TYR A 303 -15.33 -12.35 -0.77
CA TYR A 303 -16.09 -13.50 -0.24
C TYR A 303 -15.17 -14.26 0.70
N VAL A 304 -15.63 -14.57 1.90
CA VAL A 304 -14.81 -15.27 2.92
C VAL A 304 -15.27 -16.72 3.04
N VAL A 305 -14.34 -17.65 2.79
CA VAL A 305 -14.61 -19.08 2.83
C VAL A 305 -14.71 -19.55 4.29
N THR A 306 -15.83 -20.20 4.63
CA THR A 306 -16.10 -20.74 5.97
C THR A 306 -16.44 -22.23 5.96
N GLY A 307 -16.51 -22.83 4.78
CA GLY A 307 -16.84 -24.24 4.60
C GLY A 307 -16.69 -24.67 3.15
N SER A 308 -17.01 -25.93 2.86
CA SER A 308 -17.04 -26.41 1.48
C SER A 308 -18.01 -25.59 0.65
N SER A 309 -17.56 -25.08 -0.49
CA SER A 309 -18.32 -24.12 -1.29
C SER A 309 -17.85 -24.08 -2.75
N GLU A 310 -18.68 -23.54 -3.60
CA GLU A 310 -18.32 -23.16 -4.97
C GLU A 310 -18.68 -21.70 -5.19
N ILE A 311 -17.68 -20.88 -5.48
CA ILE A 311 -17.85 -19.43 -5.60
C ILE A 311 -17.49 -19.01 -7.02
N THR A 312 -18.39 -18.26 -7.66
CA THR A 312 -18.13 -17.64 -8.95
C THR A 312 -17.90 -16.15 -8.75
N ILE A 313 -16.77 -15.65 -9.25
CA ILE A 313 -16.40 -14.24 -9.19
C ILE A 313 -16.28 -13.64 -10.59
N ASN A 314 -16.56 -12.35 -10.71
CA ASN A 314 -16.20 -11.56 -11.88
C ASN A 314 -14.70 -11.29 -11.91
N ALA A 315 -14.18 -10.94 -13.09
CA ALA A 315 -12.81 -10.43 -13.18
C ALA A 315 -12.64 -9.15 -12.36
N SER A 316 -11.52 -9.03 -11.65
CA SER A 316 -11.28 -7.98 -10.65
C SER A 316 -11.39 -6.57 -11.21
N TYR A 317 -11.08 -6.36 -12.51
CA TYR A 317 -11.23 -5.06 -13.17
C TYR A 317 -12.68 -4.57 -13.28
N ILE A 318 -13.69 -5.46 -13.13
CA ILE A 318 -15.11 -5.10 -13.29
C ILE A 318 -15.65 -4.43 -12.03
N ASN A 319 -15.39 -5.05 -10.86
CA ASN A 319 -15.96 -4.63 -9.58
C ASN A 319 -15.14 -5.02 -8.35
N GLY A 320 -13.91 -5.52 -8.55
CA GLY A 320 -13.01 -5.92 -7.46
C GLY A 320 -13.41 -7.21 -6.74
N GLU A 321 -14.29 -8.04 -7.29
CA GLU A 321 -14.63 -9.31 -6.65
C GLU A 321 -13.40 -10.18 -6.43
N CYS A 322 -13.28 -10.71 -5.21
CA CYS A 322 -12.20 -11.58 -4.80
C CYS A 322 -12.67 -12.54 -3.70
N ILE A 323 -11.87 -13.58 -3.44
CA ILE A 323 -12.18 -14.61 -2.43
C ILE A 323 -11.03 -14.63 -1.43
N LEU A 324 -11.36 -14.64 -0.13
CA LEU A 324 -10.43 -14.76 0.97
C LEU A 324 -10.58 -16.13 1.62
N VAL A 325 -9.46 -16.86 1.76
CA VAL A 325 -9.37 -18.11 2.51
C VAL A 325 -8.51 -17.85 3.73
N PRO A 326 -9.09 -17.77 4.93
CA PRO A 326 -8.36 -17.40 6.13
C PRO A 326 -7.36 -18.48 6.55
N ALA A 327 -6.25 -18.06 7.17
CA ALA A 327 -5.24 -18.93 7.77
C ALA A 327 -5.67 -19.52 9.12
N GLY A 328 -6.92 -19.38 9.46
CA GLY A 328 -7.56 -19.77 10.71
C GLY A 328 -8.87 -19.02 10.87
N GLU A 329 -9.16 -18.49 12.05
CA GLU A 329 -10.29 -17.58 12.24
C GLU A 329 -9.93 -16.19 11.72
N TRP A 330 -10.67 -15.68 10.74
CA TRP A 330 -10.45 -14.35 10.20
C TRP A 330 -10.88 -13.25 11.18
N ASN A 331 -10.02 -12.25 11.37
CA ASN A 331 -10.30 -11.14 12.28
C ASN A 331 -11.25 -10.06 11.71
N GLY A 332 -11.74 -10.24 10.48
CA GLY A 332 -12.68 -9.30 9.84
C GLY A 332 -12.01 -8.13 9.11
N SER A 333 -10.68 -8.10 9.01
CA SER A 333 -9.95 -7.00 8.39
C SER A 333 -8.96 -7.48 7.32
N ALA A 334 -8.40 -6.54 6.57
CA ALA A 334 -7.28 -6.81 5.67
C ALA A 334 -5.97 -7.11 6.41
N MET A 335 -5.92 -6.82 7.73
CA MET A 335 -4.74 -6.93 8.59
C MET A 335 -4.69 -8.29 9.28
N ASP A 336 -4.62 -9.36 8.47
CA ASP A 336 -4.60 -10.73 8.94
C ASP A 336 -3.77 -11.59 7.99
N GLU A 337 -3.69 -12.89 8.22
CA GLU A 337 -3.04 -13.83 7.32
C GLU A 337 -4.08 -14.67 6.58
N TYR A 338 -3.96 -14.73 5.25
CA TYR A 338 -4.91 -15.44 4.39
C TYR A 338 -4.36 -15.67 2.98
N LEU A 339 -5.04 -16.56 2.23
CA LEU A 339 -4.94 -16.57 0.78
C LEU A 339 -6.01 -15.63 0.19
N LEU A 340 -5.63 -14.82 -0.80
CA LEU A 340 -6.52 -13.90 -1.50
C LEU A 340 -6.52 -14.24 -2.99
N ILE A 341 -7.71 -14.41 -3.57
CA ILE A 341 -7.88 -14.93 -4.93
C ILE A 341 -8.64 -13.94 -5.78
N GLU A 342 -8.09 -13.58 -6.94
CA GLU A 342 -8.76 -12.76 -7.95
C GLU A 342 -8.71 -13.41 -9.34
N LEU A 343 -9.66 -13.07 -10.18
CA LEU A 343 -9.57 -13.34 -11.61
C LEU A 343 -8.90 -12.15 -12.30
N TYR A 344 -7.63 -12.31 -12.66
CA TYR A 344 -6.94 -11.37 -13.53
C TYR A 344 -7.49 -11.46 -14.97
N SER A 345 -7.61 -10.33 -15.65
CA SER A 345 -7.94 -10.27 -17.07
C SER A 345 -7.23 -9.08 -17.72
N PRO A 346 -6.75 -9.20 -18.98
CA PRO A 346 -6.08 -8.13 -19.71
C PRO A 346 -7.10 -7.10 -20.25
N HIS A 347 -7.98 -6.61 -19.38
CA HIS A 347 -9.02 -5.63 -19.65
C HIS A 347 -8.99 -4.51 -18.61
N GLY A 348 -9.81 -3.47 -18.82
CA GLY A 348 -9.80 -2.30 -17.93
C GLY A 348 -8.42 -1.64 -17.89
N LEU A 349 -7.91 -1.34 -16.69
CA LEU A 349 -6.58 -0.74 -16.48
C LEU A 349 -5.44 -1.67 -16.91
N ASN A 350 -5.65 -2.98 -16.94
CA ASN A 350 -4.64 -3.96 -17.40
C ASN A 350 -4.50 -4.01 -18.92
N LYS A 351 -5.41 -3.38 -19.68
CA LYS A 351 -5.53 -3.60 -21.14
C LYS A 351 -4.31 -3.11 -21.92
N ILE A 352 -3.79 -1.94 -21.58
CA ILE A 352 -2.67 -1.34 -22.31
C ILE A 352 -1.40 -2.08 -21.94
N ASP A 353 -1.10 -2.20 -20.67
CA ASP A 353 0.13 -2.80 -20.14
C ASP A 353 0.27 -4.30 -20.48
N SER A 354 -0.85 -4.99 -20.76
CA SER A 354 -0.82 -6.36 -21.29
C SER A 354 -0.39 -6.48 -22.74
N LYS A 355 -0.23 -5.35 -23.45
CA LYS A 355 0.15 -5.29 -24.88
C LYS A 355 1.48 -4.62 -25.14
N LEU A 356 1.91 -3.78 -24.21
CA LEU A 356 3.16 -3.04 -24.30
C LEU A 356 4.26 -3.80 -23.58
N LYS A 357 5.50 -3.52 -23.98
CA LYS A 357 6.71 -3.96 -23.32
C LYS A 357 7.35 -2.75 -22.67
N TYR A 358 7.70 -2.92 -21.41
CA TYR A 358 8.39 -1.94 -20.59
C TYR A 358 9.80 -2.42 -20.32
N ASN A 359 10.72 -1.50 -20.07
CA ASN A 359 12.11 -1.82 -19.80
C ASN A 359 12.60 -0.88 -18.70
N ASP A 360 13.09 -1.44 -17.59
CA ASP A 360 13.69 -0.69 -16.49
C ASP A 360 15.21 -0.52 -16.62
N GLY A 361 15.78 -0.91 -17.76
CA GLY A 361 17.21 -0.91 -18.01
C GLY A 361 17.91 -2.24 -17.68
N VAL A 362 17.21 -3.17 -17.05
CA VAL A 362 17.67 -4.52 -16.69
C VAL A 362 16.79 -5.58 -17.34
N ASP A 363 15.49 -5.46 -17.15
CA ASP A 363 14.48 -6.43 -17.62
C ASP A 363 13.50 -5.80 -18.61
N GLU A 364 13.00 -6.61 -19.54
CA GLU A 364 11.86 -6.29 -20.39
C GLU A 364 10.63 -7.06 -19.91
N PHE A 365 9.55 -6.37 -19.58
CA PHE A 365 8.35 -6.96 -19.02
C PHE A 365 7.07 -6.35 -19.59
N SER A 366 5.99 -7.11 -19.47
CA SER A 366 4.63 -6.68 -19.77
C SER A 366 3.66 -7.47 -18.88
N LEU A 367 2.47 -6.93 -18.67
CA LEU A 367 1.43 -7.71 -17.99
C LEU A 367 1.02 -8.95 -18.82
N MET A 368 0.39 -9.91 -18.14
CA MET A 368 -0.17 -11.10 -18.78
C MET A 368 -1.19 -10.71 -19.83
N SER A 369 -1.18 -11.38 -20.96
CA SER A 369 -2.11 -11.18 -22.08
C SER A 369 -3.30 -12.15 -22.07
N LYS A 370 -3.35 -13.10 -21.11
CA LYS A 370 -4.40 -14.08 -20.91
C LYS A 370 -5.13 -13.83 -19.59
N ALA A 371 -6.37 -14.26 -19.50
CA ALA A 371 -7.07 -14.32 -18.22
C ALA A 371 -6.65 -15.55 -17.43
N GLY A 372 -6.59 -15.44 -16.11
CA GLY A 372 -6.26 -16.52 -15.20
C GLY A 372 -6.41 -16.09 -13.74
N ILE A 373 -6.32 -17.05 -12.84
CA ILE A 373 -6.40 -16.78 -11.42
C ILE A 373 -5.03 -16.34 -10.91
N LYS A 374 -4.99 -15.18 -10.25
CA LYS A 374 -3.93 -14.78 -9.33
C LYS A 374 -4.37 -15.19 -7.92
N MET A 375 -3.49 -15.86 -7.22
CA MET A 375 -3.66 -16.19 -5.81
C MET A 375 -2.49 -15.61 -5.03
N TYR A 376 -2.80 -14.86 -4.00
CA TYR A 376 -1.80 -14.23 -3.15
C TYR A 376 -1.80 -14.88 -1.77
N HIS A 377 -0.63 -15.08 -1.20
CA HIS A 377 -0.45 -15.21 0.23
C HIS A 377 -0.24 -13.81 0.81
N VAL A 378 -1.10 -13.40 1.70
CA VAL A 378 -1.01 -12.14 2.43
C VAL A 378 -0.74 -12.46 3.89
N ASP A 379 0.32 -11.89 4.43
CA ASP A 379 0.58 -11.86 5.86
C ASP A 379 0.72 -10.42 6.32
N ALA A 380 -0.43 -9.80 6.60
CA ALA A 380 -0.52 -8.41 7.02
C ALA A 380 -0.66 -8.26 8.54
N ARG A 381 -0.41 -9.32 9.32
CA ARG A 381 -0.39 -9.27 10.77
C ARG A 381 0.74 -8.37 11.26
N VAL A 382 0.52 -7.66 12.35
CA VAL A 382 1.49 -6.80 13.00
C VAL A 382 1.69 -7.23 14.43
N ALA A 383 2.90 -7.07 14.96
CA ALA A 383 3.24 -7.47 16.30
C ALA A 383 3.77 -6.31 17.14
N TYR A 384 3.39 -6.31 18.42
CA TYR A 384 3.94 -5.42 19.44
C TYR A 384 4.81 -6.20 20.41
N TYR A 385 5.89 -5.61 20.83
CA TYR A 385 6.57 -6.06 22.02
C TYR A 385 7.09 -4.89 22.85
N MET A 386 7.29 -5.12 24.14
CA MET A 386 7.82 -4.12 25.06
C MET A 386 9.33 -4.35 25.23
N THR A 387 10.14 -3.32 25.03
CA THR A 387 11.55 -3.37 25.36
C THR A 387 11.77 -3.20 26.87
N PHE A 388 12.91 -3.61 27.37
CA PHE A 388 13.28 -3.50 28.81
C PHE A 388 13.25 -2.06 29.36
N ASN A 389 13.22 -1.04 28.50
CA ASN A 389 13.17 0.36 28.89
C ASN A 389 11.76 0.96 28.91
N SER A 390 10.73 0.14 28.97
CA SER A 390 9.32 0.55 29.06
C SER A 390 8.80 1.35 27.84
N SER A 391 9.60 1.49 26.80
CA SER A 391 9.13 2.04 25.54
C SER A 391 8.67 0.89 24.66
N PRO A 392 7.41 0.84 24.24
CA PRO A 392 6.96 -0.17 23.32
C PRO A 392 7.65 0.03 21.98
N PHE A 393 8.04 -1.07 21.43
CA PHE A 393 8.66 -1.14 20.13
C PHE A 393 7.73 -1.90 19.19
N ILE A 394 7.61 -1.41 17.97
CA ILE A 394 6.90 -2.10 16.93
C ILE A 394 7.92 -2.95 16.20
N GLY A 395 7.76 -4.26 16.32
CA GLY A 395 8.49 -5.21 15.51
C GLY A 395 7.60 -5.71 14.37
N TYR A 396 8.25 -6.13 13.31
CA TYR A 396 7.59 -6.80 12.20
C TYR A 396 7.68 -8.30 12.39
N LEU A 397 6.68 -9.00 11.89
CA LEU A 397 6.79 -10.45 11.70
C LEU A 397 8.05 -10.72 10.88
N GLY A 398 8.91 -11.63 11.38
CA GLY A 398 10.21 -11.92 10.77
C GLY A 398 11.35 -11.02 11.23
N ASP A 399 11.16 -10.03 12.11
CA ASP A 399 12.26 -9.37 12.78
C ASP A 399 12.94 -10.35 13.75
N GLU A 400 14.28 -10.30 13.83
CA GLU A 400 15.06 -11.22 14.63
C GLU A 400 14.58 -11.28 16.09
N GLY A 401 14.29 -12.46 16.59
CA GLY A 401 13.73 -12.72 17.92
C GLY A 401 12.25 -12.40 18.09
N LEU A 402 11.55 -11.99 17.04
CA LEU A 402 10.12 -11.74 17.13
C LEU A 402 9.32 -13.04 17.08
N GLU A 403 9.80 -14.05 16.36
CA GLU A 403 9.14 -15.36 16.25
C GLU A 403 9.04 -16.08 17.58
N GLU A 404 10.10 -16.07 18.39
CA GLU A 404 10.02 -16.59 19.75
C GLU A 404 9.00 -15.85 20.61
N LYS A 405 8.85 -14.53 20.39
CA LYS A 405 7.88 -13.69 21.08
C LYS A 405 6.48 -13.88 20.53
N LEU A 406 6.33 -14.13 19.24
CA LEU A 406 5.05 -14.43 18.61
C LEU A 406 4.39 -15.67 19.19
N GLU A 407 5.15 -16.77 19.39
CA GLU A 407 4.61 -17.96 20.06
C GLU A 407 4.13 -17.67 21.50
N LEU A 408 4.85 -16.85 22.24
CA LEU A 408 4.48 -16.42 23.58
C LEU A 408 3.24 -15.52 23.57
N TYR A 409 3.13 -14.66 22.58
CA TYR A 409 2.00 -13.74 22.42
C TYR A 409 0.73 -14.46 21.97
N ASP A 410 0.79 -15.39 21.02
CA ASP A 410 -0.35 -16.21 20.61
C ASP A 410 -0.92 -17.01 21.79
N LYS A 411 -0.07 -17.62 22.60
CA LYS A 411 -0.45 -18.34 23.82
C LYS A 411 -1.06 -17.43 24.88
N ALA A 412 -0.69 -16.14 24.88
CA ALA A 412 -1.21 -15.11 25.78
C ALA A 412 -2.48 -14.41 25.26
N GLY A 413 -2.94 -14.73 24.04
CA GLY A 413 -4.11 -14.10 23.41
C GLY A 413 -3.87 -12.65 22.99
N GLN A 414 -2.61 -12.25 22.78
CA GLN A 414 -2.27 -10.91 22.30
C GLN A 414 -2.41 -10.84 20.78
N ARG A 415 -2.81 -9.68 20.28
CA ARG A 415 -3.01 -9.42 18.86
C ARG A 415 -1.70 -9.02 18.20
N TYR A 416 -1.55 -9.45 16.98
CA TYR A 416 -0.44 -9.12 16.11
C TYR A 416 -0.90 -8.13 15.06
N TYR A 417 -0.08 -7.11 14.81
CA TYR A 417 -0.35 -6.11 13.79
C TYR A 417 0.93 -5.88 13.00
N ARG A 418 0.86 -5.96 11.70
CA ARG A 418 1.95 -5.57 10.81
C ARG A 418 1.75 -4.13 10.38
N LYS A 419 2.83 -3.36 10.42
CA LYS A 419 2.79 -2.01 9.89
C LYS A 419 2.81 -2.06 8.36
N ILE A 420 1.79 -1.46 7.72
CA ILE A 420 1.60 -1.54 6.27
C ILE A 420 2.64 -0.75 5.48
N ASP A 421 3.33 0.19 6.07
CA ASP A 421 4.44 0.90 5.42
C ASP A 421 5.69 0.03 5.19
N HIS A 422 5.64 -1.24 5.59
CA HIS A 422 6.65 -2.20 5.22
C HIS A 422 6.31 -2.80 3.86
N SER A 423 7.16 -2.43 2.92
CA SER A 423 7.25 -3.07 1.63
C SER A 423 7.57 -4.57 1.78
N ASN A 424 7.51 -5.30 0.70
CA ASN A 424 8.00 -6.67 0.61
C ASN A 424 9.53 -6.78 0.73
N THR A 425 10.21 -5.78 1.30
CA THR A 425 11.66 -5.83 1.51
C THR A 425 11.98 -6.93 2.49
N LEU A 426 12.64 -7.96 2.00
CA LEU A 426 13.12 -9.09 2.78
C LEU A 426 14.48 -8.75 3.36
N ILE A 427 14.51 -8.27 4.59
CA ILE A 427 15.77 -8.10 5.32
C ILE A 427 16.07 -9.45 6.01
N GLU A 428 17.33 -9.86 6.10
CA GLU A 428 17.71 -11.08 6.83
C GLU A 428 17.17 -11.10 8.25
N SER A 429 17.12 -9.93 8.91
CA SER A 429 16.52 -9.74 10.23
C SER A 429 15.00 -9.99 10.30
N ARG A 430 14.32 -10.23 9.18
CA ARG A 430 12.88 -10.45 9.09
C ARG A 430 12.51 -11.85 8.62
N ASN A 431 13.45 -12.78 8.61
CA ASN A 431 13.29 -14.17 8.16
C ASN A 431 12.62 -14.31 6.77
N GLY A 432 12.64 -13.23 5.98
CA GLY A 432 12.16 -13.26 4.63
C GLY A 432 10.64 -13.40 4.45
N ILE A 433 9.83 -12.95 5.41
CA ILE A 433 8.36 -12.99 5.31
C ILE A 433 7.85 -11.76 4.54
N PRO A 434 7.32 -11.91 3.33
CA PRO A 434 6.73 -10.82 2.57
C PRO A 434 5.36 -10.40 3.14
N LEU A 435 4.98 -9.13 2.93
CA LEU A 435 3.63 -8.64 3.21
C LEU A 435 2.60 -9.33 2.32
N ILE A 436 2.93 -9.45 1.04
CA ILE A 436 2.12 -10.09 0.01
C ILE A 436 3.02 -10.74 -1.02
N GLU A 437 2.75 -11.98 -1.35
CA GLU A 437 3.41 -12.68 -2.45
C GLU A 437 2.38 -13.37 -3.34
N VAL A 438 2.64 -13.42 -4.64
CA VAL A 438 1.77 -14.16 -5.55
C VAL A 438 2.22 -15.62 -5.62
N ILE A 439 1.27 -16.55 -5.57
CA ILE A 439 1.53 -17.97 -5.74
C ILE A 439 1.69 -18.26 -7.23
N ASP A 440 2.88 -18.72 -7.61
CA ASP A 440 3.19 -19.07 -8.99
C ASP A 440 2.85 -20.53 -9.31
N ARG A 441 2.30 -20.76 -10.48
CA ARG A 441 1.94 -22.10 -10.97
C ARG A 441 3.16 -23.03 -11.12
N HIS A 442 4.36 -22.46 -11.35
CA HIS A 442 5.62 -23.23 -11.42
C HIS A 442 6.15 -23.64 -10.04
N GLY A 443 5.54 -23.14 -8.95
CA GLY A 443 5.97 -23.35 -7.57
C GLY A 443 6.59 -22.10 -6.93
N GLN A 444 6.64 -22.08 -5.61
CA GLN A 444 7.04 -20.91 -4.83
C GLN A 444 8.50 -20.43 -5.09
N ASP A 445 9.38 -21.32 -5.54
CA ASP A 445 10.78 -20.96 -5.78
C ASP A 445 10.99 -20.22 -7.11
N TYR A 446 9.99 -20.21 -8.00
CA TYR A 446 10.12 -19.58 -9.31
C TYR A 446 10.42 -18.08 -9.23
N LEU A 447 9.68 -17.36 -8.39
CA LEU A 447 9.86 -15.93 -8.19
C LEU A 447 11.05 -15.59 -7.27
N LYS A 448 11.44 -16.51 -6.37
CA LYS A 448 12.57 -16.31 -5.46
C LYS A 448 13.92 -16.16 -6.17
N VAL A 449 14.04 -16.71 -7.36
CA VAL A 449 15.25 -16.59 -8.19
C VAL A 449 15.19 -15.42 -9.18
N GLY A 450 14.24 -14.50 -9.02
CA GLY A 450 14.14 -13.27 -9.81
C GLY A 450 13.32 -13.37 -11.10
N ASN A 451 12.64 -14.49 -11.34
CA ASN A 451 11.77 -14.60 -12.51
C ASN A 451 10.56 -13.66 -12.40
N LEU A 452 10.10 -13.20 -13.56
CA LEU A 452 8.88 -12.41 -13.69
C LEU A 452 7.64 -13.30 -13.73
N TYR A 453 6.57 -12.86 -13.12
CA TYR A 453 5.26 -13.48 -13.27
C TYR A 453 4.76 -13.32 -14.72
N ASN A 454 4.19 -14.34 -15.30
CA ASN A 454 3.83 -14.34 -16.72
C ASN A 454 2.54 -15.14 -16.99
N ASN A 455 2.18 -15.30 -18.28
CA ASN A 455 0.96 -16.02 -18.66
C ASN A 455 0.91 -17.47 -18.17
N ASP A 456 2.04 -18.12 -17.99
CA ASP A 456 2.11 -19.53 -17.57
C ASP A 456 2.17 -19.65 -16.04
N SER A 457 2.40 -18.53 -15.34
CA SER A 457 2.31 -18.38 -13.88
C SER A 457 0.86 -18.35 -13.38
N LEU A 458 -0.08 -17.92 -14.23
CA LEU A 458 -1.50 -17.84 -13.88
C LEU A 458 -2.09 -19.24 -13.66
N LEU A 459 -2.88 -19.40 -12.58
CA LEU A 459 -3.64 -20.62 -12.35
C LEU A 459 -4.82 -20.68 -13.32
N VAL A 460 -5.02 -21.85 -13.91
CA VAL A 460 -6.04 -22.08 -14.94
C VAL A 460 -6.97 -23.23 -14.56
N LYS A 461 -8.00 -23.45 -15.38
CA LYS A 461 -8.95 -24.56 -15.18
C LYS A 461 -8.23 -25.90 -14.98
N GLY A 462 -8.56 -26.58 -13.90
CA GLY A 462 -8.01 -27.88 -13.51
C GLY A 462 -6.86 -27.79 -12.50
N ASP A 463 -6.26 -26.64 -12.30
CA ASP A 463 -5.24 -26.45 -11.29
C ASP A 463 -5.83 -26.59 -9.88
N ARG A 464 -5.02 -27.13 -8.96
CA ARG A 464 -5.41 -27.39 -7.57
C ARG A 464 -4.34 -26.95 -6.61
N LEU A 465 -4.74 -26.34 -5.51
CA LEU A 465 -3.90 -26.15 -4.33
C LEU A 465 -4.43 -27.09 -3.23
N ILE A 466 -3.65 -28.14 -2.91
CA ILE A 466 -4.05 -29.17 -1.94
C ILE A 466 -3.37 -29.00 -0.58
N ALA A 467 -2.26 -28.28 -0.52
CA ALA A 467 -1.52 -28.00 0.71
C ALA A 467 -0.91 -26.63 0.62
N PHE A 468 -0.94 -25.91 1.72
CA PHE A 468 -0.24 -24.65 1.93
C PHE A 468 -0.03 -24.46 3.45
N ASN A 469 1.16 -24.06 3.84
CA ASN A 469 1.50 -23.76 5.24
C ASN A 469 1.54 -22.26 5.41
N PHE A 470 0.73 -21.75 6.31
CA PHE A 470 0.74 -20.35 6.69
C PHE A 470 1.86 -20.03 7.67
N ASN A 471 2.29 -18.79 7.74
CA ASN A 471 3.32 -18.34 8.67
C ASN A 471 2.89 -18.42 10.14
N ASN A 472 1.57 -18.42 10.41
CA ASN A 472 1.01 -18.64 11.76
C ASN A 472 1.07 -20.09 12.24
N GLY A 473 1.61 -21.00 11.43
CA GLY A 473 1.73 -22.43 11.73
C GLY A 473 0.50 -23.27 11.38
N ASN A 474 -0.56 -22.66 10.87
CA ASN A 474 -1.73 -23.40 10.41
C ASN A 474 -1.52 -23.95 9.00
N GLU A 475 -2.17 -25.05 8.71
CA GLU A 475 -2.26 -25.60 7.35
C GLU A 475 -3.55 -25.14 6.66
N LEU A 476 -3.50 -24.99 5.35
CA LEU A 476 -4.71 -24.73 4.54
C LEU A 476 -5.76 -25.81 4.78
N GLU A 477 -6.91 -25.43 5.32
CA GLU A 477 -8.01 -26.35 5.65
C GLU A 477 -8.79 -26.88 4.43
N TYR A 478 -8.55 -26.30 3.27
CA TYR A 478 -9.31 -26.57 2.05
C TYR A 478 -8.42 -27.15 0.95
N GLU A 479 -9.00 -27.98 0.10
CA GLU A 479 -8.53 -28.19 -1.27
C GLU A 479 -9.18 -27.10 -2.13
N VAL A 480 -8.39 -26.34 -2.88
CA VAL A 480 -8.85 -25.27 -3.78
C VAL A 480 -8.72 -25.77 -5.22
N LEU A 481 -9.83 -25.87 -5.95
CA LEU A 481 -9.88 -26.31 -7.33
C LEU A 481 -10.38 -25.20 -8.25
N ILE A 482 -9.64 -24.86 -9.27
CA ILE A 482 -10.04 -23.93 -10.32
C ILE A 482 -10.93 -24.68 -11.33
N LYS A 483 -12.25 -24.50 -11.23
CA LYS A 483 -13.22 -25.23 -12.08
C LYS A 483 -13.43 -24.63 -13.45
N GLU A 484 -13.48 -23.29 -13.51
CA GLU A 484 -13.66 -22.56 -14.76
C GLU A 484 -12.92 -21.24 -14.72
N VAL A 485 -12.31 -20.88 -15.85
CA VAL A 485 -11.72 -19.54 -16.08
C VAL A 485 -12.17 -19.05 -17.45
N LYS A 486 -12.85 -17.90 -17.48
CA LYS A 486 -13.19 -17.09 -18.65
C LYS A 486 -12.61 -15.69 -18.48
N SER A 487 -12.62 -14.88 -19.53
CA SER A 487 -12.06 -13.53 -19.46
C SER A 487 -12.78 -12.60 -18.46
N ASN A 488 -14.03 -12.90 -18.14
CA ASN A 488 -14.87 -12.03 -17.27
C ASN A 488 -15.40 -12.75 -16.01
N LYS A 489 -15.28 -14.07 -15.93
CA LYS A 489 -15.77 -14.87 -14.78
C LYS A 489 -14.89 -16.08 -14.54
N ALA A 490 -14.74 -16.44 -13.26
CA ALA A 490 -14.13 -17.72 -12.85
C ALA A 490 -14.94 -18.38 -11.75
N THR A 491 -14.90 -19.70 -11.71
CA THR A 491 -15.53 -20.52 -10.67
C THR A 491 -14.46 -21.33 -9.95
N ILE A 492 -14.40 -21.15 -8.63
CA ILE A 492 -13.45 -21.82 -7.74
C ILE A 492 -14.24 -22.67 -6.74
N GLN A 493 -13.80 -23.90 -6.53
CA GLN A 493 -14.38 -24.84 -5.57
C GLN A 493 -13.43 -25.01 -4.39
N PHE A 494 -14.01 -24.95 -3.20
CA PHE A 494 -13.35 -25.18 -1.91
C PHE A 494 -13.93 -26.45 -1.29
N ILE A 495 -13.07 -27.42 -0.98
CA ILE A 495 -13.47 -28.67 -0.34
C ILE A 495 -12.77 -28.74 1.00
N LYS A 496 -13.54 -28.58 2.09
CA LYS A 496 -12.98 -28.67 3.43
C LYS A 496 -12.42 -30.07 3.66
N LYS A 497 -11.16 -30.15 4.07
CA LYS A 497 -10.50 -31.40 4.40
C LYS A 497 -11.17 -32.04 5.62
N SER A 498 -11.39 -33.33 5.61
CA SER A 498 -11.84 -34.03 6.80
C SER A 498 -10.69 -34.05 7.80
N ASN A 499 -10.96 -33.59 9.02
CA ASN A 499 -10.04 -33.79 10.14
C ASN A 499 -9.96 -35.32 10.37
N ASN A 500 -9.07 -36.00 9.66
CA ASN A 500 -8.63 -37.33 10.09
C ASN A 500 -7.72 -37.08 11.30
N SER A 501 -8.33 -36.96 12.50
CA SER A 501 -7.61 -37.17 13.76
C SER A 501 -6.99 -38.57 13.69
N ILE A 502 -5.64 -38.60 13.49
CA ILE A 502 -4.84 -39.78 13.71
C ILE A 502 -4.75 -40.05 15.22
#